data_b67a8c0a717dfd3c0f639dd8dac3cb6c
#
_entry.id   b67a8c0a717dfd3c0f639dd8dac3cb6c
#
_cell.length_a   1.000
_cell.length_b   1.000
_cell.length_c   1.000
_cell.angle_alpha   90.00
_cell.angle_beta   90.00
_cell.angle_gamma   90.00
#
_symmetry.space_group_name_H-M   'P 1'
#
loop_
_entity.id
_entity.type
_entity.pdbx_description
1 polymer ?
#
loop_
_entity_poly.entity_id
_entity_poly.type
_entity_poly.pdbx_seq_one_letter_code
_entity_poly.pdbx_strand_id
1 'polypeptide(L)'
;MSAALGLIVLLSVNSLGFNTGFLPVVEPNPIRLASFEWQTIASPQYAGEPFGVVILAKDENGASYPYNGSALLSTTRGPYVLPPVVRFNNGVCDTSVVVTLAESLALRCFTDSASGTSDVFEVLPGVPKRLVAILPGEQLAPGVPGGRSGLANSQVAGDTFSFDVYLTDDWFNRIGLRNDSVYFGSDDRFARLPDGGQLSNGTGSFTGSLRTAGLRRVITIPALGSSLRNDTSSAVHVVTGPFKEMLLVAPGEALMPGDTAIADPETPGKSGTPTSQYLRVPFPVVVYPCDRCWNRVTGPGDIVVLKSDRPDSCSPPEAVLTDSALFSFQLNQPGDNSVWVRDNLTKAESYITHVNVRARGALLEVTAPDTVRSGETTLVLIRVLDANGVPVVATLVQTSVTKGSGRMLVPALLTDTLGFASGHFLCTPSPASERDSIRVSSGDADTVIGIYVSHLSDSLFAFPNPFGSINSDRTLISYYLQRSSSVTTTIYDPFGNKVWSRHFNQGEPGARSGDNVVYWDGTNNRGHRVASGIYLVQLLGSLHTGIEYKSTYRIGVVW
;
A
#
# COMPACT_ATOMS: atom_id res chain seq x y z
N MET A 1 -28.26 -57.62 -10.29
CA MET A 1 -28.17 -58.85 -9.49
C MET A 1 -28.82 -58.54 -8.16
N SER A 2 -29.85 -59.09 -7.69
CA SER A 2 -30.64 -60.29 -7.90
C SER A 2 -32.06 -59.99 -7.43
N ALA A 3 -33.01 -60.34 -8.22
CA ALA A 3 -34.44 -60.31 -7.90
C ALA A 3 -34.82 -61.45 -6.93
N ALA A 4 -35.77 -61.19 -6.06
CA ALA A 4 -36.47 -62.23 -5.36
C ALA A 4 -37.98 -62.04 -5.55
N LEU A 5 -38.51 -62.89 -6.38
CA LEU A 5 -39.95 -63.12 -6.66
C LEU A 5 -40.55 -63.85 -5.48
N GLY A 6 -41.62 -63.35 -4.88
CA GLY A 6 -42.45 -64.05 -3.90
C GLY A 6 -43.76 -64.46 -4.53
N LEU A 7 -43.92 -65.71 -4.64
CA LEU A 7 -45.06 -66.46 -5.23
C LEU A 7 -46.29 -66.37 -4.33
N ILE A 8 -47.42 -65.89 -4.86
CA ILE A 8 -48.73 -65.94 -4.22
C ILE A 8 -49.43 -67.26 -4.66
N VAL A 9 -49.74 -68.10 -3.71
CA VAL A 9 -50.56 -69.27 -3.93
C VAL A 9 -52.04 -68.95 -3.63
N LEU A 10 -52.87 -69.02 -4.66
CA LEU A 10 -54.30 -68.94 -4.55
C LEU A 10 -54.86 -70.34 -4.12
N LEU A 11 -55.46 -70.37 -2.97
CA LEU A 11 -56.33 -71.48 -2.59
C LEU A 11 -57.80 -71.05 -2.67
N SER A 12 -58.55 -71.61 -3.61
CA SER A 12 -59.97 -71.49 -3.74
C SER A 12 -60.65 -72.43 -2.76
N VAL A 13 -61.49 -71.92 -1.87
CA VAL A 13 -62.49 -72.69 -1.13
C VAL A 13 -63.85 -72.05 -1.39
N ASN A 14 -64.66 -72.79 -2.17
CA ASN A 14 -66.09 -72.57 -2.27
C ASN A 14 -66.77 -73.11 -1.03
N SER A 15 -67.63 -72.36 -0.33
CA SER A 15 -68.95 -72.77 0.07
C SER A 15 -69.67 -71.77 1.00
N LEU A 16 -70.90 -71.52 0.64
CA LEU A 16 -72.12 -71.27 1.47
C LEU A 16 -72.27 -69.90 2.14
N GLY A 17 -73.21 -69.17 1.60
CA GLY A 17 -73.80 -67.94 2.02
C GLY A 17 -74.17 -67.79 3.48
N PHE A 18 -73.76 -66.71 4.06
CA PHE A 18 -74.45 -65.89 5.05
C PHE A 18 -74.28 -64.46 4.71
N ASN A 19 -75.37 -63.83 4.29
CA ASN A 19 -75.44 -62.42 4.04
C ASN A 19 -75.49 -61.64 5.37
N THR A 20 -74.38 -61.38 6.00
CA THR A 20 -74.25 -60.38 7.05
C THR A 20 -73.74 -59.15 6.41
N GLY A 21 -74.61 -58.17 6.23
CA GLY A 21 -74.26 -56.85 5.75
C GLY A 21 -73.24 -56.19 6.68
N PHE A 22 -71.92 -56.37 6.38
CA PHE A 22 -70.89 -55.53 6.90
C PHE A 22 -70.97 -54.19 6.12
N LEU A 23 -71.54 -53.20 6.77
CA LEU A 23 -71.26 -51.80 6.33
C LEU A 23 -69.77 -51.65 6.29
N PRO A 24 -69.18 -51.09 5.20
CA PRO A 24 -67.76 -50.79 5.21
C PRO A 24 -67.49 -49.82 6.39
N VAL A 25 -66.67 -50.27 7.31
CA VAL A 25 -66.10 -49.36 8.31
C VAL A 25 -65.28 -48.36 7.47
N VAL A 26 -65.88 -47.22 7.26
CA VAL A 26 -65.11 -46.03 6.75
C VAL A 26 -64.19 -45.70 7.88
N GLU A 27 -62.95 -46.19 7.80
CA GLU A 27 -61.90 -45.66 8.69
C GLU A 27 -61.88 -44.14 8.52
N PRO A 28 -62.01 -43.41 9.61
CA PRO A 28 -61.92 -41.95 9.49
C PRO A 28 -60.57 -41.61 8.85
N ASN A 29 -60.64 -40.93 7.73
CA ASN A 29 -59.43 -40.45 7.06
C ASN A 29 -58.53 -39.75 8.12
N PRO A 30 -57.25 -40.16 8.28
CA PRO A 30 -56.47 -39.61 9.35
C PRO A 30 -56.38 -38.07 9.18
N ILE A 31 -56.77 -37.36 10.23
CA ILE A 31 -56.72 -35.92 10.28
C ILE A 31 -55.30 -35.51 9.93
N ARG A 32 -55.10 -34.63 8.91
CA ARG A 32 -53.80 -34.22 8.41
C ARG A 32 -53.62 -32.72 8.53
N LEU A 33 -52.35 -32.30 8.67
CA LEU A 33 -51.97 -30.90 8.54
C LEU A 33 -52.38 -30.43 7.14
N ALA A 34 -53.18 -29.37 7.05
CA ALA A 34 -53.73 -28.84 5.80
C ALA A 34 -53.28 -27.39 5.52
N SER A 35 -53.22 -26.55 6.56
CA SER A 35 -52.89 -25.12 6.38
C SER A 35 -52.26 -24.52 7.61
N PHE A 36 -51.74 -23.31 7.43
CA PHE A 36 -51.25 -22.44 8.49
C PHE A 36 -52.05 -21.15 8.51
N GLU A 37 -52.63 -20.81 9.65
CA GLU A 37 -53.40 -19.61 9.90
C GLU A 37 -52.53 -18.62 10.67
N TRP A 38 -52.55 -17.35 10.29
CA TRP A 38 -51.78 -16.30 10.90
C TRP A 38 -52.65 -15.42 11.80
N GLN A 39 -52.14 -15.04 12.93
CA GLN A 39 -52.68 -13.88 13.65
C GLN A 39 -52.30 -12.58 12.93
N THR A 40 -53.15 -11.58 13.09
CA THR A 40 -52.94 -10.26 12.46
C THR A 40 -51.60 -9.66 12.85
N ILE A 41 -50.82 -9.29 11.85
CA ILE A 41 -49.55 -8.62 12.02
C ILE A 41 -49.78 -7.09 12.04
N ALA A 42 -49.19 -6.41 13.02
CA ALA A 42 -49.30 -4.95 13.10
C ALA A 42 -48.64 -4.30 11.87
N SER A 43 -49.22 -3.21 11.38
CA SER A 43 -48.71 -2.44 10.26
C SER A 43 -48.62 -0.93 10.65
N PRO A 44 -47.53 -0.21 10.31
CA PRO A 44 -46.34 -0.72 9.61
C PRO A 44 -45.35 -1.42 10.53
N GLN A 45 -44.48 -2.26 9.94
CA GLN A 45 -43.27 -2.79 10.54
C GLN A 45 -42.03 -2.07 9.94
N TYR A 46 -40.84 -2.25 10.50
CA TYR A 46 -39.61 -1.68 10.00
C TYR A 46 -38.63 -2.76 9.56
N ALA A 47 -38.02 -2.61 8.40
CA ALA A 47 -37.04 -3.54 7.87
C ALA A 47 -35.82 -3.66 8.81
N GLY A 48 -35.46 -4.91 9.13
CA GLY A 48 -34.36 -5.20 10.04
C GLY A 48 -34.71 -5.15 11.53
N GLU A 49 -35.92 -4.74 11.91
CA GLU A 49 -36.38 -4.78 13.29
C GLU A 49 -37.19 -6.05 13.56
N PRO A 50 -36.98 -6.73 14.71
CA PRO A 50 -37.71 -7.94 15.06
C PRO A 50 -39.12 -7.61 15.52
N PHE A 51 -40.10 -8.39 15.08
CA PHE A 51 -41.49 -8.33 15.56
C PHE A 51 -42.07 -9.75 15.76
N GLY A 52 -43.04 -9.87 16.67
CA GLY A 52 -43.66 -11.13 17.01
C GLY A 52 -44.67 -11.55 15.96
N VAL A 53 -44.73 -12.83 15.69
CA VAL A 53 -45.74 -13.49 14.85
C VAL A 53 -46.26 -14.75 15.53
N VAL A 54 -47.57 -14.99 15.39
CA VAL A 54 -48.20 -16.24 15.84
C VAL A 54 -48.80 -16.94 14.64
N ILE A 55 -48.45 -18.22 14.46
CA ILE A 55 -48.93 -19.06 13.37
C ILE A 55 -49.54 -20.33 13.98
N LEU A 56 -50.71 -20.68 13.52
CA LEU A 56 -51.49 -21.82 13.99
C LEU A 56 -51.57 -22.87 12.90
N ALA A 57 -51.25 -24.12 13.23
CA ALA A 57 -51.43 -25.26 12.34
C ALA A 57 -52.89 -25.73 12.35
N LYS A 58 -53.48 -25.93 11.18
CA LYS A 58 -54.86 -26.30 10.97
C LYS A 58 -54.97 -27.61 10.17
N ASP A 59 -56.00 -28.37 10.49
CA ASP A 59 -56.41 -29.54 9.71
C ASP A 59 -57.30 -29.18 8.52
N GLU A 60 -57.77 -30.18 7.80
CA GLU A 60 -58.65 -30.06 6.63
C GLU A 60 -60.01 -29.41 6.96
N ASN A 61 -60.43 -29.43 8.22
CA ASN A 61 -61.68 -28.85 8.73
C ASN A 61 -61.49 -27.46 9.32
N GLY A 62 -60.26 -26.94 9.32
CA GLY A 62 -59.90 -25.65 9.95
C GLY A 62 -59.76 -25.73 11.47
N ALA A 63 -59.78 -26.91 12.07
CA ALA A 63 -59.53 -27.10 13.49
C ALA A 63 -58.03 -27.08 13.82
N SER A 64 -57.68 -26.84 15.07
CA SER A 64 -56.28 -26.84 15.51
C SER A 64 -55.66 -28.23 15.37
N TYR A 65 -54.51 -28.30 14.68
CA TYR A 65 -53.77 -29.53 14.46
C TYR A 65 -52.49 -29.57 15.31
N PRO A 66 -52.22 -30.60 16.12
CA PRO A 66 -51.05 -30.66 17.03
C PRO A 66 -49.75 -30.97 16.29
N TYR A 67 -49.29 -30.01 15.46
CA TYR A 67 -48.09 -30.11 14.69
C TYR A 67 -46.85 -29.80 15.54
N ASN A 68 -45.86 -30.71 15.52
CA ASN A 68 -44.57 -30.57 16.23
C ASN A 68 -43.39 -30.67 15.26
N GLY A 69 -43.48 -29.98 14.15
CA GLY A 69 -42.48 -29.96 13.09
C GLY A 69 -41.91 -28.56 12.81
N SER A 70 -41.12 -28.51 11.77
CA SER A 70 -40.59 -27.23 11.23
C SER A 70 -41.33 -26.87 9.95
N ALA A 71 -41.48 -25.60 9.70
CA ALA A 71 -41.98 -25.05 8.44
C ALA A 71 -41.04 -23.94 7.93
N LEU A 72 -41.02 -23.78 6.62
CA LEU A 72 -40.26 -22.73 5.95
C LEU A 72 -41.06 -21.42 5.99
N LEU A 73 -40.33 -20.33 6.21
CA LEU A 73 -40.83 -18.97 6.06
C LEU A 73 -40.28 -18.31 4.80
N SER A 74 -41.12 -17.57 4.11
CA SER A 74 -40.73 -16.63 3.08
C SER A 74 -41.67 -15.43 3.10
N THR A 75 -41.40 -14.43 2.30
CA THR A 75 -42.37 -13.37 1.98
C THR A 75 -43.01 -13.67 0.62
N THR A 76 -44.08 -12.97 0.29
CA THR A 76 -44.69 -13.03 -1.05
C THR A 76 -43.76 -12.43 -2.16
N ARG A 77 -42.67 -11.77 -1.76
CA ARG A 77 -41.64 -11.20 -2.64
C ARG A 77 -40.39 -12.06 -2.74
N GLY A 78 -40.24 -13.10 -1.91
CA GLY A 78 -39.06 -13.96 -1.88
C GLY A 78 -38.54 -14.23 -0.46
N PRO A 79 -37.31 -14.68 -0.30
CA PRO A 79 -36.74 -15.11 0.98
C PRO A 79 -36.27 -13.93 1.87
N TYR A 80 -37.07 -12.89 2.02
CA TYR A 80 -36.73 -11.66 2.77
C TYR A 80 -37.21 -11.72 4.23
N VAL A 81 -37.21 -12.88 4.86
CA VAL A 81 -37.55 -13.07 6.27
C VAL A 81 -36.55 -13.95 6.99
N LEU A 82 -36.26 -13.60 8.26
CA LEU A 82 -35.32 -14.31 9.13
C LEU A 82 -36.01 -14.61 10.48
N PRO A 83 -35.88 -15.82 11.05
CA PRO A 83 -35.22 -16.98 10.45
C PRO A 83 -36.05 -17.58 9.30
N PRO A 84 -35.43 -18.24 8.31
CA PRO A 84 -36.15 -18.85 7.20
C PRO A 84 -36.89 -20.13 7.57
N VAL A 85 -36.70 -20.65 8.79
CA VAL A 85 -37.31 -21.84 9.33
C VAL A 85 -37.84 -21.56 10.72
N VAL A 86 -39.09 -21.93 10.97
CA VAL A 86 -39.73 -21.86 12.28
C VAL A 86 -40.13 -23.21 12.79
N ARG A 87 -40.31 -23.33 14.10
CA ARG A 87 -40.72 -24.56 14.77
C ARG A 87 -42.06 -24.39 15.45
N PHE A 88 -42.90 -25.39 15.31
CA PHE A 88 -44.20 -25.50 15.96
C PHE A 88 -44.10 -26.38 17.19
N ASN A 89 -44.83 -26.01 18.24
CA ASN A 89 -45.03 -26.80 19.43
C ASN A 89 -46.54 -26.95 19.62
N ASN A 90 -47.02 -28.20 19.54
CA ASN A 90 -48.43 -28.53 19.66
C ASN A 90 -49.36 -27.65 18.80
N GLY A 91 -48.96 -27.44 17.54
CA GLY A 91 -49.74 -26.68 16.56
C GLY A 91 -49.59 -25.17 16.62
N VAL A 92 -48.77 -24.63 17.51
CA VAL A 92 -48.56 -23.20 17.67
C VAL A 92 -47.08 -22.86 17.41
N CYS A 93 -46.86 -21.87 16.60
CA CYS A 93 -45.56 -21.21 16.47
C CYS A 93 -45.73 -19.76 16.93
N ASP A 94 -45.20 -19.44 18.09
CA ASP A 94 -45.07 -18.09 18.61
C ASP A 94 -43.59 -17.73 18.58
N THR A 95 -43.22 -16.77 17.73
CA THR A 95 -41.81 -16.46 17.48
C THR A 95 -41.62 -15.02 17.01
N SER A 96 -40.37 -14.55 17.04
CA SER A 96 -39.98 -13.27 16.48
C SER A 96 -39.33 -13.45 15.11
N VAL A 97 -39.69 -12.61 14.15
CA VAL A 97 -39.15 -12.61 12.80
C VAL A 97 -38.62 -11.22 12.44
N VAL A 98 -37.70 -11.19 11.49
CA VAL A 98 -37.18 -9.96 10.90
C VAL A 98 -37.44 -9.99 9.40
N VAL A 99 -38.10 -8.97 8.87
CA VAL A 99 -38.26 -8.79 7.43
C VAL A 99 -37.17 -7.81 6.95
N THR A 100 -36.49 -8.15 5.87
CA THR A 100 -35.36 -7.38 5.37
C THR A 100 -35.73 -6.45 4.21
N LEU A 101 -36.82 -6.71 3.50
CA LEU A 101 -37.31 -5.92 2.38
C LEU A 101 -38.38 -4.92 2.83
N ALA A 102 -38.19 -3.66 2.55
CA ALA A 102 -39.17 -2.59 2.81
C ALA A 102 -40.13 -2.46 1.62
N GLU A 103 -41.29 -3.11 1.75
CA GLU A 103 -42.35 -3.09 0.75
C GLU A 103 -43.66 -3.56 1.40
N SER A 104 -44.79 -3.31 0.79
CA SER A 104 -46.03 -3.99 1.15
C SER A 104 -45.98 -5.45 0.73
N LEU A 105 -46.04 -6.37 1.69
CA LEU A 105 -45.90 -7.80 1.49
C LEU A 105 -46.68 -8.60 2.51
N ALA A 106 -46.78 -9.92 2.30
CA ALA A 106 -47.28 -10.85 3.28
C ALA A 106 -46.23 -11.93 3.56
N LEU A 107 -46.27 -12.53 4.74
CA LEU A 107 -45.48 -13.70 5.10
C LEU A 107 -46.16 -15.00 4.65
N ARG A 108 -45.36 -15.95 4.23
CA ARG A 108 -45.78 -17.30 3.86
C ARG A 108 -45.11 -18.31 4.77
N CYS A 109 -45.90 -19.21 5.35
CA CYS A 109 -45.42 -20.38 6.06
C CYS A 109 -45.81 -21.61 5.27
N PHE A 110 -44.88 -22.53 5.02
CA PHE A 110 -45.19 -23.72 4.19
C PHE A 110 -44.30 -24.90 4.52
N THR A 111 -44.88 -26.08 4.26
CA THR A 111 -44.21 -27.38 4.21
C THR A 111 -44.53 -28.03 2.87
N ASP A 112 -44.12 -29.27 2.64
CA ASP A 112 -44.48 -30.03 1.44
C ASP A 112 -46.00 -30.29 1.33
N SER A 113 -46.74 -30.28 2.46
CA SER A 113 -48.13 -30.68 2.54
C SER A 113 -49.10 -29.56 2.94
N ALA A 114 -48.59 -28.44 3.47
CA ALA A 114 -49.43 -27.36 3.99
C ALA A 114 -48.81 -25.99 3.71
N SER A 115 -49.65 -24.99 3.53
CA SER A 115 -49.21 -23.61 3.40
C SER A 115 -50.22 -22.64 3.99
N GLY A 116 -49.75 -21.44 4.33
CA GLY A 116 -50.58 -20.32 4.78
C GLY A 116 -49.90 -19.01 4.53
N THR A 117 -50.69 -17.98 4.27
CA THR A 117 -50.21 -16.62 4.01
C THR A 117 -50.88 -15.66 4.97
N SER A 118 -50.12 -14.73 5.55
CA SER A 118 -50.67 -13.69 6.42
C SER A 118 -51.46 -12.63 5.62
N ASP A 119 -52.14 -11.77 6.32
CA ASP A 119 -52.60 -10.52 5.72
C ASP A 119 -51.40 -9.70 5.23
N VAL A 120 -51.66 -8.83 4.26
CA VAL A 120 -50.64 -7.88 3.75
C VAL A 120 -50.42 -6.80 4.79
N PHE A 121 -49.18 -6.51 5.09
CA PHE A 121 -48.77 -5.41 5.95
C PHE A 121 -47.64 -4.59 5.27
N GLU A 122 -47.50 -3.35 5.68
CA GLU A 122 -46.46 -2.46 5.18
C GLU A 122 -45.18 -2.66 5.97
N VAL A 123 -44.04 -2.72 5.28
CA VAL A 123 -42.71 -2.68 5.86
C VAL A 123 -42.01 -1.41 5.37
N LEU A 124 -41.70 -0.52 6.28
CA LEU A 124 -40.97 0.71 6.03
C LEU A 124 -39.46 0.45 6.11
N PRO A 125 -38.61 1.27 5.42
CA PRO A 125 -37.19 1.22 5.61
C PRO A 125 -36.81 1.44 7.08
N GLY A 126 -35.75 0.78 7.52
CA GLY A 126 -35.15 1.02 8.83
C GLY A 126 -34.46 2.39 8.93
N VAL A 127 -33.68 2.59 9.99
CA VAL A 127 -32.94 3.86 10.16
C VAL A 127 -31.84 4.01 9.11
N PRO A 128 -31.55 5.25 8.65
CA PRO A 128 -30.45 5.52 7.69
C PRO A 128 -29.12 5.03 8.22
N LYS A 129 -28.38 4.28 7.40
CA LYS A 129 -27.10 3.66 7.81
C LYS A 129 -25.96 3.90 6.83
N ARG A 130 -26.20 3.95 5.52
CA ARG A 130 -25.14 4.04 4.52
C ARG A 130 -25.55 4.75 3.24
N LEU A 131 -24.53 5.22 2.53
CA LEU A 131 -24.63 5.72 1.17
C LEU A 131 -24.14 4.63 0.22
N VAL A 132 -24.96 4.21 -0.75
CA VAL A 132 -24.64 3.11 -1.67
C VAL A 132 -24.47 3.66 -3.07
N ALA A 133 -23.30 3.46 -3.70
CA ALA A 133 -23.07 3.77 -5.11
C ALA A 133 -23.48 2.60 -5.99
N ILE A 134 -24.28 2.88 -7.01
CA ILE A 134 -24.71 1.94 -8.05
C ILE A 134 -24.09 2.39 -9.37
N LEU A 135 -23.24 1.55 -9.93
CA LEU A 135 -22.52 1.81 -11.18
C LEU A 135 -23.36 1.39 -12.39
N PRO A 136 -23.06 1.88 -13.60
CA PRO A 136 -23.73 1.44 -14.82
C PRO A 136 -23.68 -0.08 -14.96
N GLY A 137 -24.85 -0.69 -15.25
CA GLY A 137 -25.02 -2.15 -15.33
C GLY A 137 -25.48 -2.81 -14.03
N GLU A 138 -25.40 -2.10 -12.93
CA GLU A 138 -25.91 -2.56 -11.62
C GLU A 138 -27.30 -1.98 -11.33
N GLN A 139 -27.97 -2.60 -10.39
CA GLN A 139 -29.22 -2.11 -9.81
C GLN A 139 -29.16 -2.23 -8.29
N LEU A 140 -29.78 -1.30 -7.59
CA LEU A 140 -30.02 -1.42 -6.17
C LEU A 140 -30.90 -2.64 -5.90
N ALA A 141 -30.50 -3.52 -4.99
CA ALA A 141 -31.20 -4.74 -4.61
C ALA A 141 -31.52 -4.70 -3.10
N PRO A 142 -32.66 -4.10 -2.74
CA PRO A 142 -33.08 -4.02 -1.35
C PRO A 142 -33.35 -5.39 -0.74
N GLY A 143 -33.13 -5.50 0.57
CA GLY A 143 -33.44 -6.71 1.35
C GLY A 143 -32.41 -7.82 1.26
N VAL A 144 -31.41 -7.73 0.38
CA VAL A 144 -30.36 -8.75 0.21
C VAL A 144 -28.97 -8.26 0.64
N PRO A 145 -28.12 -9.18 1.14
CA PRO A 145 -26.73 -8.84 1.45
C PRO A 145 -26.00 -8.26 0.24
N GLY A 146 -25.24 -7.18 0.46
CA GLY A 146 -24.50 -6.48 -0.58
C GLY A 146 -25.29 -5.40 -1.33
N GLY A 147 -26.62 -5.45 -1.32
CA GLY A 147 -27.51 -4.38 -1.81
C GLY A 147 -27.43 -4.09 -3.31
N ARG A 148 -26.78 -4.94 -4.09
CA ARG A 148 -26.59 -4.76 -5.54
C ARG A 148 -26.93 -6.05 -6.29
N SER A 149 -27.44 -5.87 -7.52
CA SER A 149 -27.62 -6.94 -8.50
C SER A 149 -27.08 -6.49 -9.84
N GLY A 150 -26.75 -7.44 -10.72
CA GLY A 150 -26.07 -7.16 -11.98
C GLY A 150 -24.57 -7.07 -11.82
N LEU A 151 -23.87 -6.65 -12.88
CA LEU A 151 -22.44 -6.44 -12.93
C LEU A 151 -22.15 -5.04 -13.44
N ALA A 152 -21.20 -4.38 -12.83
CA ALA A 152 -20.75 -3.07 -13.33
C ALA A 152 -20.20 -3.18 -14.75
N ASN A 153 -20.71 -2.35 -15.65
CA ASN A 153 -20.24 -2.28 -17.03
C ASN A 153 -18.80 -1.77 -17.08
N SER A 154 -17.98 -2.36 -17.94
CA SER A 154 -16.64 -1.85 -18.22
C SER A 154 -16.69 -0.40 -18.69
N GLN A 155 -15.73 0.40 -18.24
CA GLN A 155 -15.56 1.79 -18.63
C GLN A 155 -14.27 1.97 -19.43
N VAL A 156 -14.24 2.91 -20.36
CA VAL A 156 -13.01 3.26 -21.06
C VAL A 156 -12.25 4.31 -20.24
N ALA A 157 -10.94 4.14 -20.11
CA ALA A 157 -10.09 5.06 -19.38
C ALA A 157 -10.27 6.52 -19.82
N GLY A 158 -10.65 7.37 -18.88
CA GLY A 158 -10.90 8.79 -19.09
C GLY A 158 -12.27 9.14 -19.68
N ASP A 159 -13.11 8.17 -20.06
CA ASP A 159 -14.50 8.45 -20.44
C ASP A 159 -15.32 8.77 -19.20
N THR A 160 -16.26 9.68 -19.36
CA THR A 160 -17.24 10.01 -18.31
C THR A 160 -18.34 8.97 -18.26
N PHE A 161 -18.71 8.55 -17.06
CA PHE A 161 -19.88 7.71 -16.81
C PHE A 161 -20.71 8.29 -15.68
N SER A 162 -22.00 7.99 -15.68
CA SER A 162 -22.91 8.37 -14.60
C SER A 162 -23.08 7.21 -13.63
N PHE A 163 -23.20 7.51 -12.36
CA PHE A 163 -23.52 6.54 -11.31
C PHE A 163 -24.50 7.15 -10.32
N ASP A 164 -25.34 6.30 -9.74
CA ASP A 164 -26.34 6.72 -8.78
C ASP A 164 -25.89 6.45 -7.35
N VAL A 165 -26.30 7.31 -6.43
CA VAL A 165 -26.06 7.14 -4.99
C VAL A 165 -27.40 7.12 -4.28
N TYR A 166 -27.58 6.12 -3.42
CA TYR A 166 -28.78 5.94 -2.61
C TYR A 166 -28.44 6.00 -1.13
N LEU A 167 -29.27 6.70 -0.37
CA LEU A 167 -29.31 6.59 1.08
C LEU A 167 -30.14 5.36 1.45
N THR A 168 -29.59 4.46 2.24
CA THR A 168 -30.23 3.20 2.60
C THR A 168 -30.11 2.89 4.10
N ASP A 169 -30.95 1.95 4.54
CA ASP A 169 -30.81 1.26 5.83
C ASP A 169 -29.71 0.15 5.77
N ASP A 170 -29.62 -0.66 6.81
CA ASP A 170 -28.66 -1.80 6.85
C ASP A 170 -28.96 -2.90 5.83
N TRP A 171 -30.23 -3.01 5.36
CA TRP A 171 -30.67 -3.98 4.38
C TRP A 171 -30.81 -3.41 2.96
N PHE A 172 -30.19 -2.25 2.74
CA PHE A 172 -30.16 -1.57 1.45
C PHE A 172 -31.53 -1.10 0.94
N ASN A 173 -32.56 -1.03 1.80
CA ASN A 173 -33.80 -0.38 1.44
C ASN A 173 -33.60 1.12 1.31
N ARG A 174 -34.08 1.70 0.22
CA ARG A 174 -33.95 3.11 -0.06
C ARG A 174 -34.73 3.94 0.98
N ILE A 175 -34.07 4.98 1.49
CA ILE A 175 -34.68 5.96 2.38
C ILE A 175 -34.94 7.24 1.59
N GLY A 176 -36.20 7.58 1.41
CA GLY A 176 -36.64 8.87 0.87
C GLY A 176 -36.64 9.96 1.94
N LEU A 177 -37.08 11.16 1.58
CA LEU A 177 -37.35 12.30 2.47
C LEU A 177 -36.10 12.85 3.22
N ARG A 178 -34.88 12.51 2.79
CA ARG A 178 -33.64 13.07 3.35
C ARG A 178 -32.73 13.59 2.24
N ASN A 179 -32.04 14.67 2.56
CA ASN A 179 -31.11 15.35 1.66
C ASN A 179 -29.72 15.38 2.34
N ASP A 180 -28.99 14.27 2.26
CA ASP A 180 -27.65 14.15 2.84
C ASP A 180 -26.59 14.58 1.84
N SER A 181 -25.50 15.15 2.32
CA SER A 181 -24.33 15.46 1.51
C SER A 181 -23.46 14.21 1.37
N VAL A 182 -22.93 14.01 0.17
CA VAL A 182 -22.01 12.91 -0.17
C VAL A 182 -20.75 13.49 -0.81
N TYR A 183 -19.61 12.92 -0.47
CA TYR A 183 -18.31 13.16 -1.08
C TYR A 183 -17.84 11.88 -1.76
N PHE A 184 -16.85 12.00 -2.65
CA PHE A 184 -16.39 10.89 -3.46
C PHE A 184 -14.88 10.69 -3.36
N GLY A 185 -14.48 9.42 -3.41
CA GLY A 185 -13.11 8.98 -3.54
C GLY A 185 -13.01 7.80 -4.51
N SER A 186 -11.80 7.35 -4.78
CA SER A 186 -11.52 6.19 -5.62
C SER A 186 -10.20 5.54 -5.22
N ASP A 187 -10.03 4.25 -5.51
CA ASP A 187 -8.75 3.56 -5.53
C ASP A 187 -7.93 3.87 -6.81
N ASP A 188 -8.53 4.54 -7.79
CA ASP A 188 -7.81 5.15 -8.89
C ASP A 188 -7.30 6.54 -8.48
N ARG A 189 -6.00 6.66 -8.24
CA ARG A 189 -5.35 7.92 -7.83
C ARG A 189 -5.65 9.09 -8.78
N PHE A 190 -5.89 8.80 -10.05
CA PHE A 190 -6.10 9.79 -11.10
C PHE A 190 -7.57 9.94 -11.52
N ALA A 191 -8.49 9.27 -10.82
CA ALA A 191 -9.92 9.45 -11.06
C ALA A 191 -10.30 10.94 -10.99
N ARG A 192 -11.25 11.34 -11.83
CA ARG A 192 -11.93 12.63 -11.72
C ARG A 192 -13.38 12.38 -11.33
N LEU A 193 -13.63 12.56 -10.07
CA LEU A 193 -14.95 12.51 -9.46
C LEU A 193 -15.32 13.92 -8.99
N PRO A 194 -16.61 14.24 -8.84
CA PRO A 194 -16.99 15.49 -8.20
C PRO A 194 -16.51 15.52 -6.75
N ASP A 195 -16.15 16.69 -6.25
CA ASP A 195 -15.72 16.87 -4.85
C ASP A 195 -16.81 16.40 -3.87
N GLY A 196 -18.07 16.55 -4.27
CA GLY A 196 -19.23 16.12 -3.51
C GLY A 196 -20.53 16.56 -4.17
N GLY A 197 -21.64 16.29 -3.49
CA GLY A 197 -22.96 16.69 -3.92
C GLY A 197 -24.01 16.48 -2.84
N GLN A 198 -25.24 16.83 -3.13
CA GLN A 198 -26.35 16.65 -2.22
C GLN A 198 -27.35 15.66 -2.82
N LEU A 199 -27.82 14.74 -2.01
CA LEU A 199 -28.92 13.85 -2.37
C LEU A 199 -30.23 14.63 -2.29
N SER A 200 -31.16 14.32 -3.18
CA SER A 200 -32.53 14.78 -3.11
C SER A 200 -33.43 13.58 -2.87
N ASN A 201 -34.22 13.63 -1.80
CA ASN A 201 -35.06 12.49 -1.41
C ASN A 201 -34.30 11.15 -1.36
N GLY A 202 -33.10 11.18 -0.74
CA GLY A 202 -32.26 10.00 -0.55
C GLY A 202 -31.63 9.42 -1.82
N THR A 203 -31.57 10.17 -2.92
CA THR A 203 -30.95 9.75 -4.17
C THR A 203 -30.22 10.89 -4.87
N GLY A 204 -29.22 10.59 -5.63
CA GLY A 204 -28.50 11.54 -6.48
C GLY A 204 -27.78 10.81 -7.60
N SER A 205 -27.71 11.44 -8.78
CA SER A 205 -26.93 10.95 -9.92
C SER A 205 -25.73 11.84 -10.13
N PHE A 206 -24.57 11.24 -10.27
CA PHE A 206 -23.28 11.93 -10.37
C PHE A 206 -22.52 11.42 -11.58
N THR A 207 -21.60 12.25 -12.05
CA THR A 207 -20.74 11.88 -13.18
C THR A 207 -19.27 11.91 -12.77
N GLY A 208 -18.51 10.96 -13.25
CA GLY A 208 -17.08 10.89 -13.00
C GLY A 208 -16.34 10.16 -14.11
N SER A 209 -15.02 10.09 -14.00
CA SER A 209 -14.19 9.28 -14.89
C SER A 209 -13.07 8.59 -14.11
N LEU A 210 -12.79 7.36 -14.48
CA LEU A 210 -11.64 6.58 -14.02
C LEU A 210 -10.59 6.59 -15.13
N ARG A 211 -9.32 6.71 -14.78
CA ARG A 211 -8.27 6.95 -15.76
C ARG A 211 -7.23 5.85 -15.86
N THR A 212 -7.01 5.13 -14.77
CA THR A 212 -6.04 4.06 -14.73
C THR A 212 -6.70 2.74 -15.08
N ALA A 213 -6.26 2.07 -16.12
CA ALA A 213 -6.76 0.77 -16.55
C ALA A 213 -6.64 -0.29 -15.44
N GLY A 214 -7.54 -1.29 -15.46
CA GLY A 214 -7.63 -2.35 -14.47
C GLY A 214 -8.92 -2.28 -13.64
N LEU A 215 -8.99 -3.04 -12.56
CA LEU A 215 -10.13 -3.02 -11.64
C LEU A 215 -10.06 -1.80 -10.73
N ARG A 216 -11.12 -0.97 -10.75
CA ARG A 216 -11.20 0.27 -9.96
C ARG A 216 -12.54 0.35 -9.24
N ARG A 217 -12.60 1.18 -8.18
CA ARG A 217 -13.80 1.37 -7.35
C ARG A 217 -14.06 2.83 -7.09
N VAL A 218 -15.33 3.16 -6.95
CA VAL A 218 -15.79 4.47 -6.45
C VAL A 218 -16.15 4.31 -4.98
N ILE A 219 -15.79 5.27 -4.16
CA ILE A 219 -16.05 5.31 -2.73
C ILE A 219 -16.99 6.47 -2.45
N THR A 220 -18.11 6.21 -1.77
CA THR A 220 -19.00 7.26 -1.26
C THR A 220 -18.66 7.54 0.19
N ILE A 221 -18.51 8.80 0.53
CA ILE A 221 -18.10 9.28 1.84
C ILE A 221 -19.17 10.23 2.36
N PRO A 222 -19.82 9.96 3.51
CA PRO A 222 -20.79 10.87 4.09
C PRO A 222 -20.12 12.14 4.62
N ALA A 223 -20.92 13.17 4.87
CA ALA A 223 -20.43 14.40 5.48
C ALA A 223 -19.79 14.13 6.85
N LEU A 224 -18.80 14.95 7.18
CA LEU A 224 -18.11 14.87 8.48
C LEU A 224 -19.11 15.03 9.64
N GLY A 225 -19.02 14.14 10.62
CA GLY A 225 -19.96 14.08 11.75
C GLY A 225 -21.27 13.34 11.47
N SER A 226 -21.48 12.82 10.25
CA SER A 226 -22.61 11.95 9.94
C SER A 226 -22.43 10.57 10.59
N SER A 227 -23.54 9.96 11.01
CA SER A 227 -23.57 8.57 11.50
C SER A 227 -23.63 7.53 10.38
N LEU A 228 -23.67 7.98 9.12
CA LEU A 228 -23.72 7.10 7.95
C LEU A 228 -22.35 6.46 7.71
N ARG A 229 -22.38 5.23 7.19
CA ARG A 229 -21.15 4.52 6.77
C ARG A 229 -20.81 4.87 5.33
N ASN A 230 -19.50 4.89 5.05
CA ASN A 230 -19.00 4.91 3.66
C ASN A 230 -19.44 3.62 2.97
N ASP A 231 -19.49 3.67 1.66
CA ASP A 231 -19.62 2.50 0.80
C ASP A 231 -18.53 2.50 -0.26
N THR A 232 -18.12 1.31 -0.63
CA THR A 232 -17.22 1.07 -1.75
C THR A 232 -17.99 0.30 -2.81
N SER A 233 -18.04 0.84 -4.02
CA SER A 233 -18.74 0.20 -5.15
C SER A 233 -18.18 -1.17 -5.47
N SER A 234 -18.89 -1.94 -6.27
CA SER A 234 -18.32 -3.07 -6.99
C SER A 234 -17.11 -2.63 -7.80
N ALA A 235 -16.21 -3.57 -8.10
CA ALA A 235 -15.10 -3.29 -8.98
C ALA A 235 -15.61 -3.12 -10.43
N VAL A 236 -15.24 -2.02 -11.04
CA VAL A 236 -15.47 -1.77 -12.46
C VAL A 236 -14.18 -2.03 -13.24
N HIS A 237 -14.27 -2.73 -14.33
CA HIS A 237 -13.12 -2.96 -15.21
C HIS A 237 -12.93 -1.74 -16.11
N VAL A 238 -11.88 -0.96 -15.84
CA VAL A 238 -11.46 0.14 -16.71
C VAL A 238 -10.57 -0.43 -17.81
N VAL A 239 -11.06 -0.37 -19.03
CA VAL A 239 -10.32 -0.79 -20.22
C VAL A 239 -9.54 0.39 -20.79
N THR A 240 -8.42 0.12 -21.44
CA THR A 240 -7.64 1.14 -22.14
C THR A 240 -8.45 1.74 -23.30
N GLY A 241 -8.21 3.01 -23.58
CA GLY A 241 -8.70 3.66 -24.80
C GLY A 241 -7.90 3.23 -26.04
N PRO A 242 -8.25 3.74 -27.22
CA PRO A 242 -7.46 3.54 -28.44
C PRO A 242 -6.08 4.20 -28.29
N PHE A 243 -5.11 3.74 -29.09
CA PHE A 243 -3.80 4.39 -29.21
C PHE A 243 -3.98 5.89 -29.53
N LYS A 244 -3.25 6.72 -28.81
CA LYS A 244 -3.32 8.18 -28.97
C LYS A 244 -1.94 8.82 -29.00
N GLU A 245 -1.03 8.42 -28.10
CA GLU A 245 0.24 9.08 -27.87
C GLU A 245 1.38 8.06 -27.77
N MET A 246 2.59 8.52 -28.09
CA MET A 246 3.84 7.79 -27.83
C MET A 246 4.48 8.33 -26.57
N LEU A 247 4.87 7.47 -25.64
CA LEU A 247 5.56 7.85 -24.42
C LEU A 247 7.00 7.33 -24.42
N LEU A 248 7.95 8.25 -24.44
CA LEU A 248 9.37 7.95 -24.28
C LEU A 248 9.72 7.90 -22.80
N VAL A 249 10.36 6.83 -22.37
CA VAL A 249 10.84 6.62 -20.99
C VAL A 249 12.35 6.40 -21.03
N ALA A 250 13.08 7.33 -20.43
CA ALA A 250 14.54 7.29 -20.30
C ALA A 250 14.92 6.69 -18.92
N PRO A 251 16.20 6.31 -18.70
CA PRO A 251 16.66 5.85 -17.39
C PRO A 251 16.39 6.89 -16.29
N GLY A 252 15.82 6.46 -15.17
CA GLY A 252 15.39 7.32 -14.06
C GLY A 252 13.93 7.73 -14.12
N GLU A 253 13.25 7.50 -15.24
CA GLU A 253 11.82 7.71 -15.39
C GLU A 253 11.05 6.40 -15.28
N ALA A 254 9.77 6.47 -14.93
CA ALA A 254 8.84 5.35 -14.89
C ALA A 254 7.47 5.74 -15.44
N LEU A 255 6.84 4.83 -16.16
CA LEU A 255 5.48 4.99 -16.66
C LEU A 255 4.50 5.19 -15.49
N MET A 256 3.59 6.14 -15.62
CA MET A 256 2.53 6.45 -14.66
C MET A 256 1.16 6.47 -15.35
N PRO A 257 0.54 5.31 -15.55
CA PRO A 257 -0.77 5.21 -16.19
C PRO A 257 -1.85 5.97 -15.41
N GLY A 258 -2.74 6.64 -16.14
CA GLY A 258 -3.82 7.44 -15.57
C GLY A 258 -3.44 8.91 -15.36
N ASP A 259 -2.16 9.22 -15.24
CA ASP A 259 -1.68 10.58 -14.99
C ASP A 259 -1.76 11.45 -16.24
N THR A 260 -2.78 12.30 -16.27
CA THR A 260 -2.96 13.31 -17.33
C THR A 260 -2.71 14.72 -16.79
N ALA A 261 -2.25 14.85 -15.53
CA ALA A 261 -1.91 16.14 -14.96
C ALA A 261 -0.56 16.59 -15.55
N ILE A 262 -0.56 17.79 -16.08
CA ILE A 262 0.67 18.51 -16.39
C ILE A 262 1.13 19.14 -15.06
N ALA A 263 1.68 18.32 -14.18
CA ALA A 263 2.31 18.83 -12.97
C ALA A 263 3.81 18.73 -13.18
N ASP A 264 4.34 19.83 -13.57
CA ASP A 264 5.76 20.16 -13.69
C ASP A 264 6.69 19.09 -14.34
N PRO A 265 7.45 19.53 -15.32
CA PRO A 265 7.03 20.40 -16.38
C PRO A 265 6.87 19.59 -17.66
N GLU A 266 5.72 19.33 -18.13
CA GLU A 266 5.60 19.04 -19.54
C GLU A 266 5.59 17.58 -19.98
N THR A 267 5.66 16.59 -19.09
CA THR A 267 5.60 15.18 -19.51
C THR A 267 4.57 14.37 -18.73
N PRO A 268 3.29 14.45 -19.09
CA PRO A 268 2.26 13.62 -18.49
C PRO A 268 2.53 12.13 -18.75
N GLY A 269 2.01 11.26 -17.89
CA GLY A 269 2.10 9.80 -18.06
C GLY A 269 3.38 9.17 -17.53
N LYS A 270 4.28 9.92 -16.91
CA LYS A 270 5.49 9.38 -16.30
C LYS A 270 5.89 10.11 -15.03
N SER A 271 6.69 9.47 -14.21
CA SER A 271 7.28 10.01 -12.98
C SER A 271 8.79 9.87 -12.99
N GLY A 272 9.45 10.60 -12.09
CA GLY A 272 10.90 10.64 -12.00
C GLY A 272 11.51 11.62 -12.99
N THR A 273 12.82 11.71 -12.95
CA THR A 273 13.62 12.55 -13.86
C THR A 273 14.69 11.72 -14.54
N PRO A 274 15.02 11.98 -15.80
CA PRO A 274 16.09 11.27 -16.47
C PRO A 274 17.40 11.35 -15.69
N THR A 275 18.01 10.19 -15.45
CA THR A 275 19.36 10.15 -14.89
C THR A 275 20.37 10.67 -15.90
N SER A 276 21.38 11.43 -15.41
CA SER A 276 22.47 11.88 -16.27
C SER A 276 23.16 10.70 -16.93
N GLN A 277 23.42 10.82 -18.22
CA GLN A 277 24.12 9.81 -19.02
C GLN A 277 25.56 10.24 -19.31
N TYR A 278 26.39 9.31 -19.73
CA TYR A 278 27.77 9.62 -20.11
C TYR A 278 27.91 9.80 -21.63
N LEU A 279 28.77 10.71 -22.01
CA LEU A 279 29.11 11.00 -23.40
C LEU A 279 29.57 9.73 -24.12
N ARG A 280 28.93 9.44 -25.27
CA ARG A 280 29.23 8.28 -26.12
C ARG A 280 29.07 6.91 -25.44
N VAL A 281 28.28 6.85 -24.37
CA VAL A 281 27.91 5.60 -23.74
C VAL A 281 26.46 5.29 -24.08
N PRO A 282 26.14 4.15 -24.70
CA PRO A 282 24.77 3.78 -24.97
C PRO A 282 23.96 3.55 -23.70
N PHE A 283 22.71 3.97 -23.70
CA PHE A 283 21.75 3.73 -22.61
C PHE A 283 20.40 3.31 -23.18
N PRO A 284 19.61 2.52 -22.44
CA PRO A 284 18.31 2.05 -22.92
C PRO A 284 17.27 3.16 -22.88
N VAL A 285 16.46 3.27 -23.94
CA VAL A 285 15.27 4.10 -24.00
C VAL A 285 14.11 3.23 -24.47
N VAL A 286 12.98 3.31 -23.79
CA VAL A 286 11.78 2.56 -24.12
C VAL A 286 10.69 3.49 -24.58
N VAL A 287 10.02 3.14 -25.68
CA VAL A 287 8.86 3.85 -26.17
C VAL A 287 7.63 2.98 -26.01
N TYR A 288 6.61 3.50 -25.35
CA TYR A 288 5.33 2.83 -25.14
C TYR A 288 4.23 3.50 -25.96
N PRO A 289 3.39 2.73 -26.64
CA PRO A 289 2.13 3.23 -27.18
C PRO A 289 1.13 3.37 -26.03
N CYS A 290 0.48 4.52 -25.93
CA CYS A 290 -0.43 4.84 -24.85
C CYS A 290 -1.77 5.36 -25.37
N ASP A 291 -2.83 5.19 -24.57
CA ASP A 291 -4.10 5.89 -24.76
C ASP A 291 -4.00 7.35 -24.24
N ARG A 292 -5.11 8.08 -24.32
CA ARG A 292 -5.17 9.48 -23.85
C ARG A 292 -4.96 9.66 -22.34
N CYS A 293 -4.99 8.56 -21.58
CA CYS A 293 -4.74 8.53 -20.14
C CYS A 293 -3.40 7.87 -19.80
N TRP A 294 -2.52 7.71 -20.77
CA TRP A 294 -1.18 7.11 -20.63
C TRP A 294 -1.19 5.65 -20.18
N ASN A 295 -2.31 4.95 -20.31
CA ASN A 295 -2.30 3.50 -20.17
C ASN A 295 -1.67 2.87 -21.42
N ARG A 296 -0.82 1.85 -21.20
CA ARG A 296 -0.23 1.12 -22.32
C ARG A 296 -1.30 0.42 -23.13
N VAL A 297 -1.17 0.53 -24.45
CA VAL A 297 -2.08 -0.10 -25.42
C VAL A 297 -1.25 -0.84 -26.48
N THR A 298 -1.91 -1.62 -27.31
CA THR A 298 -1.30 -2.11 -28.55
C THR A 298 -1.12 -0.94 -29.49
N GLY A 299 0.10 -0.73 -29.96
CA GLY A 299 0.44 0.32 -30.91
C GLY A 299 -0.04 0.03 -32.32
N PRO A 300 0.06 1.02 -33.20
CA PRO A 300 -0.42 0.93 -34.58
C PRO A 300 0.40 -0.02 -35.47
N GLY A 301 1.59 -0.45 -34.99
CA GLY A 301 2.52 -1.21 -35.81
C GLY A 301 3.38 -0.34 -36.76
N ASP A 302 3.34 0.96 -36.58
CA ASP A 302 4.15 1.90 -37.34
C ASP A 302 5.61 1.88 -36.95
N ILE A 303 6.47 2.33 -37.87
CA ILE A 303 7.91 2.45 -37.61
C ILE A 303 8.17 3.77 -36.91
N VAL A 304 8.82 3.69 -35.75
CA VAL A 304 9.23 4.83 -34.94
C VAL A 304 10.74 4.99 -34.90
N VAL A 305 11.21 6.23 -34.78
CA VAL A 305 12.63 6.59 -34.70
C VAL A 305 12.84 7.52 -33.50
N LEU A 306 13.96 7.34 -32.78
CA LEU A 306 14.41 8.34 -31.81
C LEU A 306 15.06 9.50 -32.52
N LYS A 307 14.88 10.68 -31.97
CA LYS A 307 15.46 11.95 -32.40
C LYS A 307 16.08 12.69 -31.23
N SER A 308 17.08 13.48 -31.54
CA SER A 308 17.71 14.41 -30.60
C SER A 308 17.94 15.75 -31.30
N ASP A 309 17.99 16.83 -30.50
CA ASP A 309 18.39 18.16 -30.96
C ASP A 309 19.90 18.26 -31.23
N ARG A 310 20.68 17.23 -30.83
CA ARG A 310 22.13 17.18 -30.96
C ARG A 310 22.59 15.88 -31.62
N PRO A 311 23.86 15.79 -32.05
CA PRO A 311 24.40 14.57 -32.64
C PRO A 311 24.22 13.34 -31.75
N ASP A 312 23.61 12.30 -32.29
CA ASP A 312 23.31 11.05 -31.61
C ASP A 312 23.69 9.83 -32.45
N SER A 313 23.52 8.66 -31.87
CA SER A 313 23.44 7.37 -32.56
C SER A 313 22.45 6.45 -31.85
N CYS A 314 21.74 5.64 -32.61
CA CYS A 314 20.66 4.79 -32.10
C CYS A 314 20.77 3.38 -32.70
N SER A 315 20.57 2.37 -31.87
CA SER A 315 20.51 0.97 -32.29
C SER A 315 19.34 0.25 -31.62
N PRO A 316 18.41 -0.32 -32.38
CA PRO A 316 18.28 -0.18 -33.84
C PRO A 316 17.99 1.27 -34.24
N PRO A 317 18.25 1.69 -35.48
CA PRO A 317 17.96 3.06 -35.94
C PRO A 317 16.45 3.35 -35.99
N GLU A 318 15.64 2.33 -36.13
CA GLU A 318 14.19 2.36 -36.15
C GLU A 318 13.60 1.08 -35.56
N ALA A 319 12.39 1.12 -35.04
CA ALA A 319 11.70 -0.02 -34.47
C ALA A 319 10.20 0.02 -34.76
N VAL A 320 9.54 -1.14 -34.81
CA VAL A 320 8.08 -1.23 -34.94
C VAL A 320 7.44 -1.04 -33.57
N LEU A 321 6.49 -0.13 -33.48
CA LEU A 321 5.77 0.16 -32.24
C LEU A 321 4.49 -0.69 -32.15
N THR A 322 4.62 -1.86 -31.51
CA THR A 322 3.50 -2.73 -31.14
C THR A 322 3.16 -2.60 -29.66
N ASP A 323 3.82 -3.38 -28.79
CA ASP A 323 3.63 -3.28 -27.33
C ASP A 323 4.63 -2.31 -26.68
N SER A 324 5.82 -2.22 -27.25
CA SER A 324 6.87 -1.26 -26.93
C SER A 324 7.98 -1.32 -27.97
N ALA A 325 8.75 -0.25 -28.06
CA ALA A 325 9.98 -0.22 -28.85
C ALA A 325 11.17 0.07 -27.92
N LEU A 326 12.19 -0.76 -27.96
CA LEU A 326 13.42 -0.60 -27.17
C LEU A 326 14.56 -0.14 -28.06
N PHE A 327 15.25 0.89 -27.61
CA PHE A 327 16.41 1.46 -28.28
C PHE A 327 17.61 1.48 -27.33
N SER A 328 18.80 1.25 -27.87
CA SER A 328 20.07 1.60 -27.26
C SER A 328 20.51 2.93 -27.83
N PHE A 329 20.38 4.00 -27.07
CA PHE A 329 20.57 5.37 -27.53
C PHE A 329 21.87 5.95 -26.98
N GLN A 330 22.62 6.66 -27.81
CA GLN A 330 23.90 7.26 -27.46
C GLN A 330 23.92 8.74 -27.86
N LEU A 331 24.21 9.60 -26.93
CA LEU A 331 24.38 11.05 -27.15
C LEU A 331 25.85 11.41 -27.27
N ASN A 332 26.18 12.21 -28.27
CA ASN A 332 27.54 12.51 -28.67
C ASN A 332 27.99 13.93 -28.31
N GLN A 333 27.17 14.66 -27.56
CA GLN A 333 27.48 16.02 -27.09
C GLN A 333 27.13 16.17 -25.61
N PRO A 334 28.04 16.76 -24.79
CA PRO A 334 27.78 16.98 -23.37
C PRO A 334 26.78 18.13 -23.16
N GLY A 335 26.17 18.16 -21.96
CA GLY A 335 25.17 19.13 -21.57
C GLY A 335 23.75 18.57 -21.70
N ASP A 336 22.76 19.44 -21.68
CA ASP A 336 21.38 19.08 -21.79
C ASP A 336 21.00 18.79 -23.25
N ASN A 337 20.39 17.65 -23.47
CA ASN A 337 19.99 17.17 -24.81
C ASN A 337 18.48 16.88 -24.79
N SER A 338 17.77 17.39 -25.76
CA SER A 338 16.34 17.11 -25.97
C SER A 338 16.21 15.83 -26.81
N VAL A 339 15.43 14.86 -26.31
CA VAL A 339 15.20 13.57 -26.96
C VAL A 339 13.70 13.35 -27.10
N TRP A 340 13.25 12.89 -28.26
CA TRP A 340 11.86 12.56 -28.54
C TRP A 340 11.76 11.41 -29.53
N VAL A 341 10.60 10.80 -29.62
CA VAL A 341 10.29 9.78 -30.62
C VAL A 341 9.40 10.37 -31.70
N ARG A 342 9.63 9.96 -32.94
CA ARG A 342 8.84 10.36 -34.11
C ARG A 342 8.35 9.14 -34.86
N ASP A 343 7.10 9.14 -35.20
CA ASP A 343 6.48 8.18 -36.10
C ASP A 343 6.86 8.49 -37.54
N ASN A 344 7.37 7.51 -38.27
CA ASN A 344 7.81 7.71 -39.67
C ASN A 344 6.67 7.89 -40.66
N LEU A 345 5.48 7.35 -40.37
CA LEU A 345 4.31 7.43 -41.25
C LEU A 345 3.55 8.73 -40.99
N THR A 346 3.08 8.92 -39.78
CA THR A 346 2.20 10.04 -39.41
C THR A 346 2.93 11.34 -39.17
N LYS A 347 4.24 11.27 -38.90
CA LYS A 347 5.13 12.36 -38.45
C LYS A 347 4.76 12.90 -37.06
N ALA A 348 3.89 12.22 -36.34
CA ALA A 348 3.60 12.55 -34.95
C ALA A 348 4.85 12.41 -34.08
N GLU A 349 4.98 13.28 -33.09
CA GLU A 349 6.13 13.30 -32.17
C GLU A 349 5.65 13.18 -30.73
N SER A 350 6.45 12.52 -29.88
CA SER A 350 6.22 12.47 -28.45
C SER A 350 6.55 13.79 -27.76
N TYR A 351 6.21 13.90 -26.48
CA TYR A 351 6.77 14.93 -25.63
C TYR A 351 8.29 14.80 -25.56
N ILE A 352 8.97 15.95 -25.41
CA ILE A 352 10.42 16.03 -25.29
C ILE A 352 10.85 15.56 -23.90
N THR A 353 11.93 14.78 -23.85
CA THR A 353 12.60 14.38 -22.62
C THR A 353 13.98 14.99 -22.60
N HIS A 354 14.33 15.68 -21.52
CA HIS A 354 15.64 16.31 -21.36
C HIS A 354 16.61 15.37 -20.65
N VAL A 355 17.70 14.99 -21.34
CA VAL A 355 18.73 14.09 -20.82
C VAL A 355 20.04 14.85 -20.69
N ASN A 356 20.52 15.01 -19.47
CA ASN A 356 21.81 15.63 -19.20
C ASN A 356 22.93 14.61 -19.50
N VAL A 357 23.90 15.02 -20.32
CA VAL A 357 25.07 14.22 -20.70
C VAL A 357 26.34 14.81 -20.10
N ARG A 358 27.06 13.98 -19.38
CA ARG A 358 28.31 14.35 -18.74
C ARG A 358 29.51 13.77 -19.51
N ALA A 359 30.58 14.52 -19.59
CA ALA A 359 31.82 13.99 -20.09
C ALA A 359 32.33 12.87 -19.18
N ARG A 360 32.99 11.87 -19.77
CA ARG A 360 33.53 10.73 -19.03
C ARG A 360 34.94 11.04 -18.58
N GLY A 361 35.23 10.89 -17.30
CA GLY A 361 36.58 11.03 -16.78
C GLY A 361 37.47 9.89 -17.26
N ALA A 362 38.67 10.21 -17.70
CA ALA A 362 39.70 9.24 -18.13
C ALA A 362 40.92 9.22 -17.21
N LEU A 363 41.18 10.31 -16.49
CA LEU A 363 42.30 10.47 -15.56
C LEU A 363 41.82 11.13 -14.27
N LEU A 364 42.30 10.65 -13.13
CA LEU A 364 42.03 11.19 -11.80
C LEU A 364 43.34 11.66 -11.17
N GLU A 365 43.38 12.93 -10.79
CA GLU A 365 44.40 13.49 -9.92
C GLU A 365 43.78 13.64 -8.52
N VAL A 366 44.26 12.86 -7.55
CA VAL A 366 43.70 12.88 -6.18
C VAL A 366 44.79 13.38 -5.23
N THR A 367 44.45 14.43 -4.48
CA THR A 367 45.31 15.03 -3.47
C THR A 367 44.65 14.91 -2.09
N ALA A 368 45.37 14.28 -1.17
CA ALA A 368 44.99 14.18 0.24
C ALA A 368 46.27 14.17 1.10
N PRO A 369 46.21 14.54 2.38
CA PRO A 369 47.35 14.37 3.27
C PRO A 369 47.74 12.88 3.42
N ASP A 370 49.03 12.62 3.45
CA ASP A 370 49.58 11.27 3.66
C ASP A 370 49.22 10.71 5.05
N THR A 371 49.07 11.60 6.05
CA THR A 371 48.81 11.25 7.43
C THR A 371 47.74 12.17 8.02
N VAL A 372 46.77 11.61 8.71
CA VAL A 372 45.72 12.34 9.43
C VAL A 372 45.56 11.74 10.81
N ARG A 373 45.22 12.57 11.80
CA ARG A 373 44.97 12.06 13.16
C ARG A 373 43.62 11.36 13.25
N SER A 374 43.61 10.32 14.03
CA SER A 374 42.39 9.59 14.37
C SER A 374 41.32 10.53 14.97
N GLY A 375 40.10 10.49 14.46
CA GLY A 375 38.99 11.37 14.86
C GLY A 375 38.92 12.72 14.11
N GLU A 376 39.92 13.08 13.35
CA GLU A 376 39.91 14.31 12.56
C GLU A 376 39.28 14.08 11.17
N THR A 377 38.83 15.20 10.58
CA THR A 377 38.34 15.23 9.21
C THR A 377 39.38 15.88 8.32
N THR A 378 39.64 15.28 7.16
CA THR A 378 40.57 15.85 6.18
C THR A 378 39.90 16.05 4.83
N LEU A 379 40.43 16.99 4.07
CA LEU A 379 39.99 17.27 2.69
C LEU A 379 40.65 16.29 1.72
N VAL A 380 39.84 15.70 0.85
CA VAL A 380 40.29 14.96 -0.33
C VAL A 380 39.88 15.77 -1.55
N LEU A 381 40.85 16.29 -2.27
CA LEU A 381 40.66 17.06 -3.49
C LEU A 381 40.85 16.13 -4.68
N ILE A 382 39.89 16.11 -5.59
CA ILE A 382 39.86 15.22 -6.75
C ILE A 382 39.73 16.10 -7.99
N ARG A 383 40.60 15.91 -8.97
CA ARG A 383 40.45 16.53 -10.27
C ARG A 383 40.25 15.48 -11.33
N VAL A 384 39.23 15.66 -12.15
CA VAL A 384 38.87 14.75 -13.23
C VAL A 384 39.27 15.39 -14.56
N LEU A 385 40.05 14.64 -15.33
CA LEU A 385 40.51 15.04 -16.65
C LEU A 385 40.03 14.03 -17.69
N ASP A 386 39.79 14.45 -18.92
CA ASP A 386 39.59 13.56 -20.05
C ASP A 386 40.90 12.93 -20.54
N ALA A 387 40.82 12.11 -21.56
CA ALA A 387 41.99 11.46 -22.16
C ALA A 387 43.02 12.43 -22.75
N ASN A 388 42.64 13.68 -22.97
CA ASN A 388 43.53 14.73 -23.50
C ASN A 388 44.04 15.68 -22.40
N GLY A 389 43.74 15.39 -21.13
CA GLY A 389 44.14 16.23 -19.99
C GLY A 389 43.27 17.48 -19.80
N VAL A 390 42.09 17.54 -20.45
CA VAL A 390 41.16 18.67 -20.27
C VAL A 390 40.24 18.39 -19.08
N PRO A 391 40.00 19.40 -18.22
CA PRO A 391 39.09 19.27 -17.07
C PRO A 391 37.69 18.86 -17.48
N VAL A 392 37.13 17.84 -16.79
CA VAL A 392 35.79 17.35 -17.03
C VAL A 392 34.83 17.99 -16.03
N VAL A 393 33.94 18.83 -16.56
CA VAL A 393 32.96 19.62 -15.77
C VAL A 393 31.72 18.81 -15.47
N ALA A 394 31.13 19.04 -14.30
CA ALA A 394 29.85 18.45 -13.87
C ALA A 394 29.80 16.92 -14.00
N THR A 395 30.94 16.24 -13.89
CA THR A 395 31.01 14.79 -13.89
C THR A 395 30.87 14.23 -12.48
N LEU A 396 30.27 13.06 -12.37
CA LEU A 396 30.09 12.36 -11.10
C LEU A 396 31.41 11.70 -10.70
N VAL A 397 31.86 11.98 -9.49
CA VAL A 397 32.96 11.31 -8.81
C VAL A 397 32.36 10.48 -7.67
N GLN A 398 32.61 9.19 -7.66
CA GLN A 398 32.23 8.29 -6.57
C GLN A 398 33.43 7.99 -5.70
N THR A 399 33.23 8.00 -4.39
CA THR A 399 34.28 7.71 -3.41
C THR A 399 33.79 6.63 -2.44
N SER A 400 34.64 5.68 -2.12
CA SER A 400 34.35 4.64 -1.14
C SER A 400 35.61 4.25 -0.37
N VAL A 401 35.46 3.93 0.90
CA VAL A 401 36.55 3.36 1.70
C VAL A 401 36.55 1.84 1.49
N THR A 402 37.65 1.33 0.95
CA THR A 402 37.80 -0.11 0.64
C THR A 402 38.57 -0.86 1.73
N LYS A 403 39.34 -0.15 2.56
CA LYS A 403 40.06 -0.69 3.71
C LYS A 403 40.16 0.38 4.77
N GLY A 404 40.11 -0.03 6.05
CA GLY A 404 40.18 0.82 7.22
C GLY A 404 38.81 1.15 7.78
N SER A 405 38.78 1.97 8.84
CA SER A 405 37.58 2.32 9.59
C SER A 405 36.98 3.70 9.26
N GLY A 406 37.69 4.52 8.48
CA GLY A 406 37.24 5.84 8.05
C GLY A 406 36.08 5.82 7.06
N ARG A 407 35.48 6.97 6.81
CA ARG A 407 34.41 7.13 5.82
C ARG A 407 34.44 8.46 5.09
N MET A 408 33.99 8.47 3.87
CA MET A 408 33.68 9.72 3.15
C MET A 408 32.34 10.28 3.66
N LEU A 409 32.29 11.57 4.00
CA LEU A 409 31.07 12.22 4.47
C LEU A 409 30.03 12.34 3.36
N VAL A 410 30.50 12.56 2.12
CA VAL A 410 29.67 12.57 0.92
C VAL A 410 30.32 11.63 -0.09
N PRO A 411 29.72 10.46 -0.37
CA PRO A 411 30.30 9.44 -1.24
C PRO A 411 30.19 9.76 -2.74
N ALA A 412 29.33 10.71 -3.13
CA ALA A 412 29.11 11.13 -4.50
C ALA A 412 29.26 12.63 -4.63
N LEU A 413 30.17 13.08 -5.50
CA LEU A 413 30.55 14.48 -5.67
C LEU A 413 30.42 14.85 -7.15
N LEU A 414 30.18 16.13 -7.44
CA LEU A 414 30.24 16.66 -8.81
C LEU A 414 31.45 17.57 -8.98
N THR A 415 32.12 17.49 -10.13
CA THR A 415 33.20 18.40 -10.47
C THR A 415 32.69 19.80 -10.83
N ASP A 416 33.43 20.80 -10.44
CA ASP A 416 33.21 22.21 -10.80
C ASP A 416 33.65 22.52 -12.24
N THR A 417 33.65 23.81 -12.60
CA THR A 417 34.05 24.31 -13.92
C THR A 417 35.53 24.09 -14.26
N LEU A 418 36.36 23.77 -13.28
CA LEU A 418 37.79 23.47 -13.43
C LEU A 418 38.08 21.96 -13.28
N GLY A 419 37.03 21.14 -13.23
CA GLY A 419 37.13 19.68 -13.07
C GLY A 419 37.43 19.23 -11.65
N PHE A 420 37.34 20.09 -10.62
CA PHE A 420 37.59 19.72 -9.24
C PHE A 420 36.30 19.29 -8.51
N ALA A 421 36.45 18.27 -7.70
CA ALA A 421 35.48 17.84 -6.69
C ALA A 421 36.20 17.76 -5.34
N SER A 422 35.58 18.25 -4.27
CA SER A 422 36.12 18.21 -2.92
C SER A 422 35.27 17.39 -1.99
N GLY A 423 35.86 16.40 -1.35
CA GLY A 423 35.20 15.54 -0.36
C GLY A 423 35.90 15.60 0.99
N HIS A 424 35.19 15.32 2.05
CA HIS A 424 35.73 15.23 3.39
C HIS A 424 35.78 13.77 3.82
N PHE A 425 37.00 13.32 4.14
CA PHE A 425 37.23 12.02 4.73
C PHE A 425 37.30 12.14 6.24
N LEU A 426 36.47 11.42 6.93
CA LEU A 426 36.41 11.35 8.38
C LEU A 426 37.16 10.12 8.87
N CYS A 427 38.26 10.35 9.57
CA CYS A 427 39.04 9.29 10.18
C CYS A 427 38.30 8.80 11.41
N THR A 428 37.69 7.63 11.33
CA THR A 428 37.03 7.04 12.50
C THR A 428 38.08 6.66 13.54
N PRO A 429 37.82 6.95 14.81
CA PRO A 429 38.73 6.54 15.88
C PRO A 429 38.93 5.03 15.89
N SER A 430 40.17 4.61 15.75
CA SER A 430 40.58 3.19 15.79
C SER A 430 41.57 2.97 16.91
N PRO A 431 41.54 1.81 17.58
CA PRO A 431 42.48 1.47 18.65
C PRO A 431 43.90 1.17 18.16
N ALA A 432 44.11 1.12 16.86
CA ALA A 432 45.42 0.89 16.23
C ALA A 432 45.65 1.84 15.07
N SER A 433 46.90 2.35 14.89
CA SER A 433 47.26 3.05 13.66
C SER A 433 47.01 2.14 12.47
N GLU A 434 46.26 2.63 11.51
CA GLU A 434 45.92 1.88 10.30
C GLU A 434 46.11 2.73 9.04
N ARG A 435 46.16 2.05 7.92
CA ARG A 435 46.16 2.72 6.63
C ARG A 435 44.79 2.51 6.00
N ASP A 436 44.02 3.56 5.91
CA ASP A 436 42.76 3.58 5.21
C ASP A 436 42.99 3.70 3.70
N SER A 437 42.20 3.00 2.91
CA SER A 437 42.26 3.06 1.46
C SER A 437 40.95 3.61 0.92
N ILE A 438 41.03 4.72 0.18
CA ILE A 438 39.88 5.38 -0.45
C ILE A 438 39.96 5.10 -1.94
N ARG A 439 38.95 4.44 -2.47
CA ARG A 439 38.75 4.29 -3.90
C ARG A 439 38.01 5.50 -4.43
N VAL A 440 38.50 6.09 -5.50
CA VAL A 440 37.93 7.22 -6.22
C VAL A 440 37.72 6.80 -7.65
N SER A 441 36.50 6.96 -8.18
CA SER A 441 36.18 6.62 -9.56
C SER A 441 35.33 7.67 -10.25
N SER A 442 35.54 7.88 -11.53
CA SER A 442 34.73 8.74 -12.40
C SER A 442 34.87 8.30 -13.85
N GLY A 443 33.77 7.91 -14.46
CA GLY A 443 33.80 7.35 -15.81
C GLY A 443 34.62 6.07 -15.88
N ASP A 444 35.66 6.05 -16.74
CA ASP A 444 36.61 4.93 -16.88
C ASP A 444 37.81 5.07 -15.93
N ALA A 445 37.97 6.21 -15.30
CA ALA A 445 39.08 6.46 -14.38
C ALA A 445 38.76 5.86 -13.00
N ASP A 446 39.70 5.13 -12.46
CA ASP A 446 39.62 4.54 -11.12
C ASP A 446 41.01 4.58 -10.48
N THR A 447 41.07 4.99 -9.21
CA THR A 447 42.31 5.03 -8.44
C THR A 447 42.03 4.75 -6.97
N VAL A 448 43.05 4.31 -6.26
CA VAL A 448 43.01 4.08 -4.82
C VAL A 448 44.15 4.86 -4.18
N ILE A 449 43.78 5.71 -3.23
CA ILE A 449 44.77 6.41 -2.38
C ILE A 449 44.77 5.83 -0.97
N GLY A 450 45.89 5.90 -0.28
CA GLY A 450 46.03 5.48 1.11
C GLY A 450 46.33 6.62 2.02
N ILE A 451 45.58 6.77 3.07
CA ILE A 451 45.81 7.76 4.15
C ILE A 451 46.23 6.99 5.41
N TYR A 452 47.37 7.35 5.98
CA TYR A 452 47.79 6.80 7.25
C TYR A 452 47.06 7.50 8.40
N VAL A 453 46.27 6.76 9.12
CA VAL A 453 45.55 7.28 10.31
C VAL A 453 46.44 7.06 11.52
N SER A 454 47.03 8.15 12.02
CA SER A 454 47.91 8.11 13.19
C SER A 454 47.07 8.19 14.47
N HIS A 455 47.56 7.50 15.53
CA HIS A 455 46.96 7.62 16.85
C HIS A 455 47.01 9.02 17.41
N LEU A 456 45.95 9.36 18.15
CA LEU A 456 46.01 10.42 19.14
C LEU A 456 46.70 9.87 20.40
N SER A 457 47.99 10.05 20.53
CA SER A 457 48.64 9.98 21.84
C SER A 457 48.14 11.16 22.69
N ASP A 458 47.65 10.94 23.87
CA ASP A 458 47.33 11.89 24.94
C ASP A 458 46.01 12.67 24.92
N SER A 459 45.00 12.33 24.11
CA SER A 459 43.71 13.00 24.23
C SER A 459 42.51 12.08 24.33
N LEU A 460 41.62 12.38 25.27
CA LEU A 460 40.29 11.82 25.38
C LEU A 460 39.40 12.48 24.34
N PHE A 461 38.71 11.69 23.52
CA PHE A 461 37.70 12.19 22.59
C PHE A 461 36.54 11.20 22.40
N ALA A 462 35.44 11.65 21.82
CA ALA A 462 34.29 10.83 21.51
C ALA A 462 33.86 10.98 20.07
N PHE A 463 33.45 9.86 19.44
CA PHE A 463 32.99 9.84 18.05
C PHE A 463 31.94 8.74 17.80
N PRO A 464 30.87 8.99 17.01
CA PRO A 464 30.48 10.31 16.51
C PRO A 464 30.10 11.27 17.65
N ASN A 465 30.30 12.56 17.42
CA ASN A 465 29.95 13.61 18.37
C ASN A 465 29.46 14.85 17.60
N PRO A 466 28.16 15.22 17.68
CA PRO A 466 27.12 14.55 18.48
C PRO A 466 26.72 13.19 17.93
N PHE A 467 26.09 12.35 18.79
CA PHE A 467 25.51 11.09 18.42
C PHE A 467 24.03 11.02 18.81
N GLY A 468 23.31 9.98 18.34
CA GLY A 468 21.87 9.77 18.55
C GLY A 468 21.15 9.53 17.22
N SER A 469 19.91 9.99 17.08
CA SER A 469 19.05 9.74 15.93
C SER A 469 19.64 10.17 14.57
N ILE A 470 20.60 11.09 14.56
CA ILE A 470 21.14 11.68 13.34
C ILE A 470 22.37 10.92 12.81
N ASN A 471 23.22 10.38 13.71
CA ASN A 471 24.52 9.85 13.29
C ASN A 471 24.77 8.39 13.67
N SER A 472 24.41 7.99 14.86
CA SER A 472 24.66 6.65 15.42
C SER A 472 23.91 6.49 16.73
N ASP A 473 23.50 5.28 17.06
CA ASP A 473 22.84 4.93 18.33
C ASP A 473 23.79 4.96 19.55
N ARG A 474 25.09 5.08 19.30
CA ARG A 474 26.14 5.12 20.32
C ARG A 474 27.34 5.95 19.87
N THR A 475 28.10 6.44 20.86
CA THR A 475 29.40 7.06 20.63
C THR A 475 30.51 6.18 21.21
N LEU A 476 31.67 6.27 20.57
CA LEU A 476 32.91 5.63 21.00
C LEU A 476 33.72 6.68 21.75
N ILE A 477 34.15 6.38 22.96
CA ILE A 477 35.05 7.20 23.78
C ILE A 477 36.43 6.57 23.72
N SER A 478 37.39 7.25 23.11
CA SER A 478 38.75 6.77 22.90
C SER A 478 39.76 7.56 23.74
N TYR A 479 40.77 6.87 24.22
CA TYR A 479 41.86 7.43 25.01
C TYR A 479 43.09 6.53 25.00
N TYR A 480 44.25 7.12 25.21
CA TYR A 480 45.52 6.42 25.31
C TYR A 480 46.02 6.34 26.74
N LEU A 481 46.57 5.19 27.14
CA LEU A 481 47.23 5.01 28.42
C LEU A 481 48.69 4.61 28.20
N GLN A 482 49.63 5.36 28.78
CA GLN A 482 51.07 5.03 28.69
C GLN A 482 51.40 3.67 29.30
N ARG A 483 50.61 3.23 30.29
CA ARG A 483 50.70 1.93 30.94
C ARG A 483 49.32 1.45 31.37
N SER A 484 49.18 0.15 31.52
CA SER A 484 47.95 -0.45 32.04
C SER A 484 47.65 0.10 33.44
N SER A 485 46.49 0.75 33.60
CA SER A 485 46.06 1.43 34.81
C SER A 485 44.59 1.12 35.04
N SER A 486 44.15 1.09 36.30
CA SER A 486 42.71 1.02 36.57
C SER A 486 42.05 2.32 36.12
N VAL A 487 40.94 2.22 35.38
CA VAL A 487 40.29 3.38 34.76
C VAL A 487 38.81 3.44 35.12
N THR A 488 38.34 4.63 35.46
CA THR A 488 36.93 4.92 35.64
C THR A 488 36.50 5.98 34.61
N THR A 489 35.57 5.61 33.74
CA THR A 489 34.90 6.53 32.82
C THR A 489 33.56 6.92 33.44
N THR A 490 33.34 8.22 33.61
CA THR A 490 32.10 8.76 34.19
C THR A 490 31.53 9.84 33.27
N ILE A 491 30.24 9.83 33.07
CA ILE A 491 29.53 10.84 32.26
C ILE A 491 28.58 11.63 33.16
N TYR A 492 28.68 12.94 33.06
CA TYR A 492 27.87 13.91 33.80
C TYR A 492 26.94 14.67 32.89
N ASP A 493 25.77 15.02 33.40
CA ASP A 493 24.86 15.95 32.75
C ASP A 493 25.38 17.41 32.89
N PRO A 494 24.72 18.39 32.22
CA PRO A 494 25.11 19.81 32.30
C PRO A 494 25.04 20.40 33.72
N PHE A 495 24.32 19.73 34.62
CA PHE A 495 24.16 20.17 36.01
C PHE A 495 25.20 19.52 36.98
N GLY A 496 26.05 18.63 36.44
CA GLY A 496 27.08 17.93 37.20
C GLY A 496 26.61 16.64 37.88
N ASN A 497 25.40 16.16 37.58
CA ASN A 497 24.94 14.88 38.09
C ASN A 497 25.55 13.73 37.31
N LYS A 498 25.97 12.69 37.99
CA LYS A 498 26.49 11.49 37.37
C LYS A 498 25.37 10.69 36.72
N VAL A 499 25.45 10.54 35.40
CA VAL A 499 24.45 9.82 34.57
C VAL A 499 24.87 8.39 34.33
N TRP A 500 26.16 8.19 34.01
CA TRP A 500 26.69 6.89 33.64
C TRP A 500 28.12 6.74 34.19
N SER A 501 28.51 5.55 34.58
CA SER A 501 29.87 5.29 35.01
C SER A 501 30.23 3.83 34.82
N ARG A 502 31.46 3.59 34.35
CA ARG A 502 32.03 2.25 34.23
C ARG A 502 33.46 2.23 34.74
N HIS A 503 33.78 1.21 35.52
CA HIS A 503 35.11 0.96 36.01
C HIS A 503 35.73 -0.23 35.28
N PHE A 504 37.03 -0.13 34.97
CA PHE A 504 37.84 -1.16 34.35
C PHE A 504 39.05 -1.40 35.20
N ASN A 505 39.31 -2.65 35.55
CA ASN A 505 40.49 -3.03 36.28
C ASN A 505 41.73 -3.01 35.39
N GLN A 506 42.90 -2.81 35.99
CA GLN A 506 44.16 -2.79 35.25
C GLN A 506 44.34 -4.02 34.36
N GLY A 507 44.59 -3.81 33.05
CA GLY A 507 44.77 -4.87 32.06
C GLY A 507 43.51 -5.37 31.39
N GLU A 508 42.32 -4.96 31.86
CA GLU A 508 41.07 -5.21 31.14
C GLU A 508 40.95 -4.37 29.86
N PRO A 509 40.12 -4.77 28.87
CA PRO A 509 39.78 -3.90 27.76
C PRO A 509 39.17 -2.58 28.26
N GLY A 510 39.79 -1.44 27.94
CA GLY A 510 39.49 -0.14 28.51
C GLY A 510 40.49 0.30 29.62
N ALA A 511 41.48 -0.53 29.98
CA ALA A 511 42.45 -0.25 31.03
C ALA A 511 43.87 -0.80 30.71
N ARG A 512 44.17 -1.00 29.43
CA ARG A 512 45.47 -1.52 28.93
C ARG A 512 46.39 -0.39 28.51
N SER A 513 47.69 -0.66 28.55
CA SER A 513 48.69 0.20 27.90
C SER A 513 48.36 0.30 26.39
N GLY A 514 48.46 1.48 25.83
CA GLY A 514 48.07 1.79 24.47
C GLY A 514 46.66 2.38 24.38
N ASP A 515 46.04 2.20 23.23
CA ASP A 515 44.73 2.76 22.95
C ASP A 515 43.60 1.93 23.54
N ASN A 516 42.64 2.63 24.08
CA ASN A 516 41.48 2.08 24.74
C ASN A 516 40.21 2.73 24.18
N VAL A 517 39.13 1.94 24.13
CA VAL A 517 37.83 2.36 23.63
C VAL A 517 36.73 1.91 24.58
N VAL A 518 35.81 2.81 24.87
CA VAL A 518 34.60 2.56 25.66
C VAL A 518 33.40 3.07 24.87
N TYR A 519 32.36 2.27 24.76
CA TYR A 519 31.13 2.67 24.08
C TYR A 519 30.09 3.17 25.07
N TRP A 520 29.40 4.26 24.68
CA TRP A 520 28.24 4.77 25.40
C TRP A 520 27.09 4.98 24.43
N ASP A 521 25.93 4.41 24.77
CA ASP A 521 24.71 4.41 23.96
C ASP A 521 23.70 5.49 24.39
N GLY A 522 24.12 6.46 25.20
CA GLY A 522 23.22 7.51 25.70
C GLY A 522 22.24 7.03 26.75
N THR A 523 22.50 5.91 27.41
CA THR A 523 21.70 5.48 28.57
C THR A 523 22.39 5.81 29.88
N ASN A 524 21.60 5.99 30.95
CA ASN A 524 22.10 6.10 32.29
C ASN A 524 22.36 4.70 32.89
N ASN A 525 22.90 4.64 34.10
CA ASN A 525 23.19 3.36 34.82
C ASN A 525 21.95 2.49 35.09
N ARG A 526 20.73 3.00 34.86
CA ARG A 526 19.46 2.27 34.97
C ARG A 526 18.90 1.82 33.61
N GLY A 527 19.65 2.04 32.55
CA GLY A 527 19.24 1.70 31.19
C GLY A 527 18.22 2.68 30.54
N HIS A 528 17.94 3.81 31.16
CA HIS A 528 17.05 4.83 30.56
C HIS A 528 17.85 5.80 29.70
N ARG A 529 17.32 6.15 28.53
CA ARG A 529 17.91 7.18 27.67
C ARG A 529 17.99 8.53 28.37
N VAL A 530 19.11 9.20 28.21
CA VAL A 530 19.29 10.58 28.66
C VAL A 530 18.65 11.56 27.69
N ALA A 531 18.33 12.77 28.11
CA ALA A 531 17.78 13.81 27.26
C ALA A 531 18.80 14.27 26.20
N SER A 532 18.33 14.86 25.09
CA SER A 532 19.20 15.58 24.16
C SER A 532 19.92 16.73 24.88
N GLY A 533 21.22 16.86 24.65
CA GLY A 533 22.03 17.87 25.35
C GLY A 533 23.52 17.61 25.25
N ILE A 534 24.31 18.44 25.95
CA ILE A 534 25.77 18.31 26.05
C ILE A 534 26.11 17.64 27.38
N TYR A 535 26.87 16.56 27.33
CA TYR A 535 27.35 15.79 28.47
C TYR A 535 28.86 15.91 28.60
N LEU A 536 29.36 15.79 29.82
CA LEU A 536 30.79 15.80 30.09
C LEU A 536 31.25 14.40 30.42
N VAL A 537 32.10 13.81 29.61
CA VAL A 537 32.79 12.59 29.96
C VAL A 537 34.06 12.94 30.74
N GLN A 538 34.30 12.27 31.86
CA GLN A 538 35.51 12.32 32.64
C GLN A 538 36.15 10.95 32.71
N LEU A 539 37.40 10.91 32.41
CA LEU A 539 38.25 9.73 32.56
C LEU A 539 39.19 9.92 33.75
N LEU A 540 39.19 8.97 34.66
CA LEU A 540 40.14 8.92 35.77
C LEU A 540 40.88 7.59 35.70
N GLY A 541 42.20 7.65 35.51
CA GLY A 541 43.09 6.51 35.58
C GLY A 541 43.86 6.51 36.90
N SER A 542 43.91 5.38 37.62
CA SER A 542 44.65 5.27 38.88
C SER A 542 45.49 4.01 38.91
N LEU A 543 46.71 4.16 39.44
CA LEU A 543 47.50 3.08 39.99
C LEU A 543 47.30 3.01 41.52
N HIS A 544 47.80 1.97 42.13
CA HIS A 544 47.71 1.75 43.61
C HIS A 544 48.25 2.94 44.43
N THR A 545 48.96 3.91 43.82
CA THR A 545 49.59 5.06 44.42
C THR A 545 48.83 6.39 44.26
N GLY A 546 47.68 6.43 43.57
CA GLY A 546 46.89 7.64 43.37
C GLY A 546 46.37 7.84 41.93
N ILE A 547 45.74 8.99 41.64
CA ILE A 547 45.24 9.36 40.31
C ILE A 547 46.43 9.74 39.44
N GLU A 548 46.66 8.99 38.38
CA GLU A 548 47.74 9.27 37.40
C GLU A 548 47.28 10.02 36.17
N TYR A 549 46.00 9.88 35.81
CA TYR A 549 45.45 10.43 34.58
C TYR A 549 44.05 10.97 34.84
N LYS A 550 43.85 12.23 34.43
CA LYS A 550 42.52 12.85 34.45
C LYS A 550 42.31 13.62 33.15
N SER A 551 41.29 13.27 32.42
CA SER A 551 40.89 13.96 31.20
C SER A 551 39.38 14.14 31.14
N THR A 552 38.94 15.18 30.40
CA THR A 552 37.51 15.47 30.21
C THR A 552 37.24 15.84 28.78
N TYR A 553 36.06 15.46 28.28
CA TYR A 553 35.61 15.76 26.94
C TYR A 553 34.09 16.00 26.89
N ARG A 554 33.61 16.81 25.93
CA ARG A 554 32.18 17.08 25.78
C ARG A 554 31.57 16.20 24.71
N ILE A 555 30.43 15.60 25.04
CA ILE A 555 29.66 14.72 24.13
C ILE A 555 28.29 15.32 23.92
N GLY A 556 27.92 15.54 22.67
CA GLY A 556 26.57 15.93 22.26
C GLY A 556 25.69 14.71 22.05
N VAL A 557 24.50 14.75 22.60
CA VAL A 557 23.44 13.74 22.40
C VAL A 557 22.25 14.40 21.72
N VAL A 558 21.73 13.81 20.64
CA VAL A 558 20.61 14.34 19.86
C VAL A 558 19.67 13.19 19.49
N TRP A 559 18.53 13.14 20.15
CA TRP A 559 17.46 12.16 19.91
C TRP A 559 16.32 12.72 19.06
#